data_687e5c99514d28ddecff032c0f98888e
#
_entry.id   687e5c99514d28ddecff032c0f98888e
#
_cell.length_a   1.000
_cell.length_b   1.000
_cell.length_c   1.000
_cell.angle_alpha   90.00
_cell.angle_beta   90.00
_cell.angle_gamma   90.00
#
_symmetry.space_group_name_H-M   'P 1'
#
loop_
_entity.id
_entity.type
_entity.pdbx_description
1 polymer ?
#
loop_
_entity_poly.entity_id
_entity_poly.type
_entity_poly.pdbx_seq_one_letter_code
_entity_poly.pdbx_strand_id
1 'polypeptide(L)'
;MNDKSRCCSCKAGCCGQERDNKQIVIDFLYLDLNVCKRCQGAETNLDKALEEVSGLLKAAGFDIAVNRINITSKEVAEKYQLVSSPTIRINGTDIDLEVKETACTECGDLCGDSVDCRVWTYEGIEYSEPPKAMIINAILSAVYNRQDTVSARKREYRLPDNLKRFFDGLEKKA
;
A
#
# COMPACT_ATOMS: atom_id res chain seq x y z
N MET A 1 25.81 -65.59 16.45
CA MET A 1 25.28 -66.00 15.14
C MET A 1 24.27 -64.99 14.73
N ASN A 2 24.50 -64.30 13.60
CA ASN A 2 23.66 -63.42 12.80
C ASN A 2 23.29 -62.04 13.37
N ASP A 3 24.27 -61.24 13.18
CA ASP A 3 24.21 -59.82 12.84
C ASP A 3 23.38 -59.60 11.55
N LYS A 4 22.44 -58.70 11.58
CA LYS A 4 21.85 -58.07 10.38
C LYS A 4 21.73 -56.61 10.61
N SER A 5 22.83 -55.90 10.35
CA SER A 5 22.89 -54.51 9.97
C SER A 5 21.78 -54.18 8.94
N ARG A 6 20.81 -53.35 9.33
CA ARG A 6 19.91 -52.66 8.40
C ARG A 6 20.47 -51.30 8.06
N CYS A 7 21.17 -51.23 6.95
CA CYS A 7 21.41 -49.98 6.27
C CYS A 7 20.09 -49.29 5.96
N CYS A 8 19.87 -48.11 6.51
CA CYS A 8 18.85 -47.19 6.07
C CYS A 8 19.18 -46.73 4.65
N SER A 9 18.41 -47.20 3.70
CA SER A 9 18.42 -46.76 2.31
C SER A 9 17.94 -45.32 2.26
N CYS A 10 18.84 -44.36 2.26
CA CYS A 10 18.54 -42.97 1.94
C CYS A 10 18.23 -42.88 0.45
N LYS A 11 16.96 -43.06 0.09
CA LYS A 11 16.49 -42.57 -1.20
C LYS A 11 16.64 -41.03 -1.20
N ALA A 12 17.45 -40.58 -2.12
CA ALA A 12 17.64 -39.18 -2.43
C ALA A 12 16.28 -38.51 -2.64
N GLY A 13 15.94 -37.68 -1.71
CA GLY A 13 14.82 -36.77 -1.68
C GLY A 13 15.19 -35.74 -0.63
N CYS A 14 16.24 -34.95 -0.91
CA CYS A 14 16.48 -33.74 -0.15
C CYS A 14 15.22 -32.93 -0.23
N CYS A 15 14.49 -32.90 0.87
CA CYS A 15 13.42 -31.96 1.13
C CYS A 15 13.97 -30.54 0.96
N GLY A 16 13.90 -30.02 -0.25
CA GLY A 16 13.76 -28.62 -0.43
C GLY A 16 12.44 -28.27 0.23
N GLN A 17 12.45 -27.94 1.51
CA GLN A 17 11.37 -27.19 2.10
C GLN A 17 11.31 -25.91 1.26
N GLU A 18 10.39 -25.86 0.30
CA GLU A 18 9.86 -24.61 -0.20
C GLU A 18 9.43 -23.86 1.06
N ARG A 19 10.22 -22.88 1.47
CA ARG A 19 9.82 -21.97 2.52
C ARG A 19 8.61 -21.28 1.94
N ASP A 20 7.47 -21.53 2.55
CA ASP A 20 6.23 -20.82 2.26
C ASP A 20 6.48 -19.34 2.63
N ASN A 21 7.03 -18.60 1.67
CA ASN A 21 7.37 -17.20 1.87
C ASN A 21 6.06 -16.45 2.10
N LYS A 22 5.97 -15.82 3.26
CA LYS A 22 4.80 -15.03 3.63
C LYS A 22 4.79 -13.77 2.78
N GLN A 23 3.75 -13.58 1.99
CA GLN A 23 3.61 -12.41 1.13
C GLN A 23 3.05 -11.21 1.88
N ILE A 24 3.67 -10.06 1.69
CA ILE A 24 3.18 -8.74 2.09
C ILE A 24 2.73 -8.04 0.81
N VAL A 25 1.48 -7.61 0.77
CA VAL A 25 0.91 -6.88 -0.36
C VAL A 25 0.82 -5.41 0.00
N ILE A 26 1.42 -4.56 -0.84
CA ILE A 26 1.38 -3.11 -0.69
C ILE A 26 0.64 -2.54 -1.90
N ASP A 27 -0.47 -1.86 -1.66
CA ASP A 27 -1.24 -1.17 -2.68
C ASP A 27 -0.98 0.33 -2.58
N PHE A 28 -0.44 0.92 -3.62
CA PHE A 28 -0.30 2.37 -3.77
C PHE A 28 -1.36 2.86 -4.76
N LEU A 29 -2.33 3.62 -4.25
CA LEU A 29 -3.46 4.15 -5.00
C LEU A 29 -3.26 5.65 -5.22
N TYR A 30 -3.41 6.11 -6.45
CA TYR A 30 -3.18 7.51 -6.83
C TYR A 30 -4.09 7.95 -7.97
N LEU A 31 -4.34 9.26 -8.06
CA LEU A 31 -5.12 9.87 -9.15
C LEU A 31 -4.22 10.17 -10.36
N ASP A 32 -3.11 10.85 -10.16
CA ASP A 32 -2.20 11.21 -11.25
C ASP A 32 -0.75 11.31 -10.77
N LEU A 33 0.18 10.66 -11.48
CA LEU A 33 1.62 10.75 -11.22
C LEU A 33 2.35 11.70 -12.18
N ASN A 34 1.68 12.23 -13.19
CA ASN A 34 2.33 13.15 -14.14
C ASN A 34 2.34 14.59 -13.60
N VAL A 35 1.26 14.99 -12.95
CA VAL A 35 1.10 16.38 -12.50
C VAL A 35 1.09 16.54 -10.98
N CYS A 36 0.56 15.57 -10.21
CA CYS A 36 0.40 15.68 -8.77
C CYS A 36 1.71 15.42 -8.02
N LYS A 37 2.33 16.48 -7.50
CA LYS A 37 3.59 16.37 -6.72
C LYS A 37 3.45 15.51 -5.46
N ARG A 38 2.29 15.57 -4.77
CA ARG A 38 2.04 14.74 -3.58
C ARG A 38 2.01 13.26 -3.93
N CYS A 39 1.41 12.88 -5.08
CA CYS A 39 1.43 11.50 -5.55
C CYS A 39 2.85 11.05 -5.91
N GLN A 40 3.62 11.89 -6.61
CA GLN A 40 5.02 11.61 -6.97
C GLN A 40 5.91 11.47 -5.72
N GLY A 41 5.75 12.36 -4.75
CA GLY A 41 6.51 12.32 -3.50
C GLY A 41 6.17 11.09 -2.66
N ALA A 42 4.90 10.71 -2.60
CA ALA A 42 4.45 9.49 -1.92
C ALA A 42 5.04 8.24 -2.58
N GLU A 43 5.04 8.16 -3.92
CA GLU A 43 5.67 7.07 -4.67
C GLU A 43 7.18 7.00 -4.39
N THR A 44 7.87 8.15 -4.49
CA THR A 44 9.30 8.24 -4.23
C THR A 44 9.67 7.78 -2.82
N ASN A 45 8.91 8.17 -1.82
CA ASN A 45 9.15 7.77 -0.44
C ASN A 45 8.81 6.31 -0.18
N LEU A 46 7.81 5.76 -0.87
CA LEU A 46 7.51 4.33 -0.87
C LEU A 46 8.67 3.53 -1.45
N ASP A 47 9.21 3.93 -2.61
CA ASP A 47 10.33 3.24 -3.25
C ASP A 47 11.57 3.25 -2.35
N LYS A 48 11.92 4.40 -1.76
CA LYS A 48 13.01 4.50 -0.79
C LYS A 48 12.80 3.62 0.46
N ALA A 49 11.57 3.52 0.95
CA ALA A 49 11.25 2.63 2.07
C ALA A 49 11.46 1.17 1.69
N LEU A 50 11.00 0.76 0.50
CA LEU A 50 11.15 -0.59 -0.01
C LEU A 50 12.61 -0.98 -0.23
N GLU A 51 13.43 -0.09 -0.77
CA GLU A 51 14.88 -0.32 -0.93
C GLU A 51 15.55 -0.68 0.39
N GLU A 52 15.16 0.00 1.49
CA GLU A 52 15.76 -0.25 2.81
C GLU A 52 15.27 -1.54 3.47
N VAL A 53 13.99 -1.92 3.30
CA VAL A 53 13.44 -3.05 4.05
C VAL A 53 13.41 -4.36 3.27
N SER A 54 13.45 -4.34 1.93
CA SER A 54 13.26 -5.54 1.10
C SER A 54 14.27 -6.63 1.40
N GLY A 55 15.55 -6.29 1.52
CA GLY A 55 16.60 -7.25 1.83
C GLY A 55 16.42 -7.92 3.19
N LEU A 56 16.07 -7.11 4.20
CA LEU A 56 15.80 -7.59 5.56
C LEU A 56 14.59 -8.53 5.60
N LEU A 57 13.49 -8.14 4.96
CA LEU A 57 12.25 -8.90 4.95
C LEU A 57 12.42 -10.21 4.18
N LYS A 58 13.12 -10.19 3.06
CA LYS A 58 13.44 -11.40 2.30
C LYS A 58 14.29 -12.38 3.12
N ALA A 59 15.30 -11.89 3.85
CA ALA A 59 16.09 -12.71 4.75
C ALA A 59 15.25 -13.30 5.89
N ALA A 60 14.20 -12.58 6.34
CA ALA A 60 13.24 -13.03 7.34
C ALA A 60 12.13 -13.95 6.78
N GLY A 61 12.14 -14.29 5.47
CA GLY A 61 11.18 -15.18 4.82
C GLY A 61 9.87 -14.49 4.40
N PHE A 62 9.93 -13.18 4.08
CA PHE A 62 8.80 -12.44 3.54
C PHE A 62 9.11 -11.96 2.12
N ASP A 63 8.13 -12.10 1.24
CA ASP A 63 8.15 -11.48 -0.09
C ASP A 63 7.22 -10.26 -0.11
N ILE A 64 7.64 -9.22 -0.81
CA ILE A 64 6.84 -8.00 -0.97
C ILE A 64 6.31 -7.94 -2.40
N ALA A 65 4.99 -7.80 -2.53
CA ALA A 65 4.32 -7.47 -3.78
C ALA A 65 3.80 -6.03 -3.71
N VAL A 66 4.16 -5.22 -4.71
CA VAL A 66 3.72 -3.82 -4.79
C VAL A 66 2.81 -3.62 -6.00
N ASN A 67 1.61 -3.17 -5.75
CA ASN A 67 0.64 -2.80 -6.79
C ASN A 67 0.55 -1.27 -6.86
N ARG A 68 0.86 -0.71 -8.03
CA ARG A 68 0.63 0.71 -8.31
C ARG A 68 -0.67 0.85 -9.09
N ILE A 69 -1.68 1.46 -8.47
CA ILE A 69 -3.06 1.47 -8.97
C ILE A 69 -3.45 2.91 -9.29
N ASN A 70 -3.49 3.21 -10.58
CA ASN A 70 -4.03 4.49 -11.05
C ASN A 70 -5.55 4.45 -11.02
N ILE A 71 -6.15 5.33 -10.26
CA ILE A 71 -7.60 5.48 -10.11
C ILE A 71 -8.10 6.46 -11.17
N THR A 72 -8.52 5.92 -12.30
CA THR A 72 -8.85 6.69 -13.52
C THR A 72 -10.32 7.05 -13.66
N SER A 73 -11.20 6.49 -12.83
CA SER A 73 -12.64 6.74 -12.89
C SER A 73 -13.33 6.52 -11.54
N LYS A 74 -14.59 6.94 -11.45
CA LYS A 74 -15.44 6.73 -10.27
C LYS A 74 -15.62 5.25 -9.95
N GLU A 75 -15.82 4.41 -10.97
CA GLU A 75 -15.98 2.96 -10.83
C GLU A 75 -14.71 2.31 -10.26
N VAL A 76 -13.55 2.77 -10.71
CA VAL A 76 -12.25 2.30 -10.18
C VAL A 76 -12.07 2.76 -8.74
N ALA A 77 -12.45 4.02 -8.41
CA ALA A 77 -12.41 4.52 -7.04
C ALA A 77 -13.35 3.72 -6.11
N GLU A 78 -14.55 3.38 -6.57
CA GLU A 78 -15.49 2.54 -5.84
C GLU A 78 -14.97 1.11 -5.65
N LYS A 79 -14.42 0.50 -6.71
CA LYS A 79 -13.83 -0.85 -6.66
C LYS A 79 -12.75 -0.95 -5.59
N TYR A 80 -11.87 0.03 -5.53
CA TYR A 80 -10.79 0.07 -4.56
C TYR A 80 -11.13 0.80 -3.26
N GLN A 81 -12.35 1.31 -3.13
CA GLN A 81 -12.81 2.07 -1.96
C GLN A 81 -11.83 3.19 -1.58
N LEU A 82 -11.39 3.98 -2.58
CA LEU A 82 -10.47 5.07 -2.36
C LEU A 82 -11.17 6.21 -1.59
N VAL A 83 -10.61 6.62 -0.46
CA VAL A 83 -11.15 7.72 0.34
C VAL A 83 -10.46 9.02 -0.02
N SER A 84 -9.16 9.01 -0.17
CA SER A 84 -8.33 10.18 -0.50
C SER A 84 -7.09 9.75 -1.29
N SER A 85 -6.50 10.65 -2.05
CA SER A 85 -5.31 10.39 -2.86
C SER A 85 -4.13 11.29 -2.43
N PRO A 86 -2.90 10.73 -2.40
CA PRO A 86 -2.55 9.31 -2.57
C PRO A 86 -2.87 8.46 -1.32
N THR A 87 -3.01 7.15 -1.50
CA THR A 87 -3.22 6.20 -0.40
C THR A 87 -2.24 5.03 -0.50
N ILE A 88 -1.67 4.62 0.62
CA ILE A 88 -0.83 3.42 0.76
C ILE A 88 -1.54 2.46 1.70
N ARG A 89 -1.71 1.21 1.26
CA ARG A 89 -2.27 0.12 2.08
C ARG A 89 -1.29 -1.03 2.17
N ILE A 90 -1.24 -1.64 3.33
CA ILE A 90 -0.46 -2.86 3.56
C ILE A 90 -1.42 -3.96 3.95
N ASN A 91 -1.45 -5.05 3.17
CA ASN A 91 -2.40 -6.14 3.33
C ASN A 91 -3.86 -5.66 3.40
N GLY A 92 -4.20 -4.64 2.58
CA GLY A 92 -5.53 -4.05 2.50
C GLY A 92 -5.85 -3.00 3.57
N THR A 93 -4.97 -2.77 4.55
CA THR A 93 -5.15 -1.78 5.60
C THR A 93 -4.37 -0.51 5.28
N ASP A 94 -5.02 0.65 5.36
CA ASP A 94 -4.39 1.96 5.18
C ASP A 94 -3.33 2.20 6.26
N ILE A 95 -2.17 2.74 5.88
CA ILE A 95 -1.09 3.03 6.82
C ILE A 95 -1.39 4.22 7.75
N ASP A 96 -2.35 5.05 7.38
CA ASP A 96 -2.88 6.14 8.20
C ASP A 96 -4.42 6.08 8.22
N LEU A 97 -4.98 5.75 9.36
CA LEU A 97 -6.43 5.60 9.51
C LEU A 97 -7.15 6.95 9.65
N GLU A 98 -6.43 8.01 9.97
CA GLU A 98 -6.95 9.36 10.01
C GLU A 98 -6.78 10.02 8.64
N VAL A 99 -7.88 10.28 7.93
CA VAL A 99 -7.85 10.93 6.62
C VAL A 99 -8.03 12.42 6.80
N LYS A 100 -6.95 13.17 6.53
CA LYS A 100 -6.95 14.62 6.41
C LYS A 100 -6.67 15.01 4.98
N GLU A 101 -7.24 16.09 4.52
CA GLU A 101 -7.09 16.61 3.17
C GLU A 101 -6.86 18.11 3.18
N THR A 102 -6.08 18.58 2.22
CA THR A 102 -5.88 20.01 1.96
C THR A 102 -5.85 20.27 0.46
N ALA A 103 -6.16 21.48 0.05
CA ALA A 103 -6.22 21.88 -1.35
C ALA A 103 -4.96 21.45 -2.12
N CYS A 104 -5.18 20.90 -3.31
CA CYS A 104 -4.12 20.46 -4.23
C CYS A 104 -4.26 21.25 -5.55
N THR A 105 -3.35 22.18 -5.78
CA THR A 105 -3.37 23.03 -6.97
C THR A 105 -3.26 22.21 -8.25
N GLU A 106 -2.34 21.25 -8.29
CA GLU A 106 -2.08 20.44 -9.48
C GLU A 106 -3.30 19.58 -9.88
N CYS A 107 -3.97 18.96 -8.91
CA CYS A 107 -5.19 18.19 -9.18
C CYS A 107 -6.36 19.11 -9.54
N GLY A 108 -6.45 20.27 -8.91
CA GLY A 108 -7.43 21.29 -9.23
C GLY A 108 -7.27 21.82 -10.65
N ASP A 109 -6.06 22.16 -11.07
CA ASP A 109 -5.76 22.62 -12.42
C ASP A 109 -6.07 21.54 -13.46
N LEU A 110 -5.79 20.28 -13.13
CA LEU A 110 -6.04 19.13 -14.00
C LEU A 110 -7.54 18.98 -14.30
N CYS A 111 -8.39 18.98 -13.27
CA CYS A 111 -9.82 18.77 -13.45
C CYS A 111 -10.62 20.08 -13.64
N GLY A 112 -10.04 21.24 -13.32
CA GLY A 112 -10.70 22.56 -13.41
C GLY A 112 -11.68 22.86 -12.30
N ASP A 113 -11.53 22.20 -11.14
CA ASP A 113 -12.33 22.40 -9.94
C ASP A 113 -11.45 22.35 -8.69
N SER A 114 -12.00 22.74 -7.54
CA SER A 114 -11.29 22.61 -6.26
C SER A 114 -11.23 21.16 -5.82
N VAL A 115 -10.01 20.65 -5.68
CA VAL A 115 -9.74 19.27 -5.26
C VAL A 115 -8.73 19.26 -4.12
N ASP A 116 -8.99 18.44 -3.14
CA ASP A 116 -8.12 18.23 -2.00
C ASP A 116 -7.32 16.93 -2.16
N CYS A 117 -6.07 16.93 -1.74
CA CYS A 117 -5.22 15.76 -1.65
C CYS A 117 -4.88 15.45 -0.20
N ARG A 118 -4.54 14.20 0.04
CA ARG A 118 -4.25 13.69 1.38
C ARG A 118 -3.09 14.41 2.03
N VAL A 119 -3.23 14.62 3.34
CA VAL A 119 -2.19 15.00 4.28
C VAL A 119 -1.99 13.83 5.24
N TRP A 120 -0.75 13.54 5.57
CA TRP A 120 -0.35 12.43 6.41
C TRP A 120 0.05 12.91 7.79
N THR A 121 -0.39 12.22 8.83
CA THR A 121 -0.01 12.54 10.20
C THR A 121 0.96 11.50 10.73
N TYR A 122 2.17 11.91 11.07
CA TYR A 122 3.19 11.03 11.64
C TYR A 122 3.88 11.70 12.82
N GLU A 123 3.87 11.03 13.98
CA GLU A 123 4.42 11.56 15.24
C GLU A 123 3.89 12.96 15.62
N GLY A 124 2.61 13.22 15.31
CA GLY A 124 1.96 14.50 15.59
C GLY A 124 2.28 15.63 14.63
N ILE A 125 3.03 15.36 13.56
CA ILE A 125 3.39 16.32 12.52
C ILE A 125 2.63 15.98 11.24
N GLU A 126 2.14 17.01 10.54
CA GLU A 126 1.46 16.86 9.25
C GLU A 126 2.45 17.01 8.09
N TYR A 127 2.29 16.14 7.10
CA TYR A 127 3.12 16.06 5.90
C TYR A 127 2.25 16.01 4.65
N SER A 128 2.66 16.71 3.59
CA SER A 128 2.03 16.61 2.26
C SER A 128 2.30 15.27 1.58
N GLU A 129 3.34 14.59 2.00
CA GLU A 129 3.81 13.29 1.49
C GLU A 129 4.14 12.38 2.68
N PRO A 130 3.83 11.08 2.63
CA PRO A 130 4.11 10.19 3.77
C PRO A 130 5.63 10.10 3.98
N PRO A 131 6.14 10.39 5.19
CA PRO A 131 7.56 10.22 5.47
C PRO A 131 8.00 8.77 5.27
N LYS A 132 9.19 8.55 4.74
CA LYS A 132 9.76 7.21 4.57
C LYS A 132 9.70 6.38 5.86
N ALA A 133 10.00 7.00 7.01
CA ALA A 133 9.93 6.34 8.31
C ALA A 133 8.53 5.83 8.65
N MET A 134 7.48 6.59 8.33
CA MET A 134 6.09 6.17 8.50
C MET A 134 5.78 4.89 7.71
N ILE A 135 6.21 4.86 6.44
CA ILE A 135 5.99 3.70 5.56
C ILE A 135 6.76 2.48 6.09
N ILE A 136 8.03 2.64 6.48
CA ILE A 136 8.84 1.57 7.06
C ILE A 136 8.17 1.02 8.32
N ASN A 137 7.76 1.88 9.24
CA ASN A 137 7.10 1.45 10.48
C ASN A 137 5.80 0.70 10.20
N ALA A 138 5.01 1.13 9.22
CA ALA A 138 3.79 0.44 8.83
C ALA A 138 4.09 -0.96 8.26
N ILE A 139 5.11 -1.10 7.39
CA ILE A 139 5.54 -2.40 6.85
C ILE A 139 6.00 -3.33 7.97
N LEU A 140 6.88 -2.85 8.85
CA LEU A 140 7.39 -3.65 9.96
C LEU A 140 6.27 -4.04 10.93
N SER A 141 5.34 -3.14 11.20
CA SER A 141 4.16 -3.43 12.03
C SER A 141 3.28 -4.52 11.41
N ALA A 142 3.06 -4.50 10.09
CA ALA A 142 2.30 -5.53 9.40
C ALA A 142 2.98 -6.91 9.42
N VAL A 143 4.32 -6.94 9.51
CA VAL A 143 5.11 -8.16 9.61
C VAL A 143 5.11 -8.75 11.02
N TYR A 144 5.33 -7.91 12.03
CA TYR A 144 5.63 -8.34 13.38
C TYR A 144 4.43 -8.23 14.34
N ASN A 145 3.52 -7.27 14.12
CA ASN A 145 2.30 -7.13 14.90
C ASN A 145 1.15 -7.92 14.25
N ARG A 146 1.29 -9.23 14.18
CA ARG A 146 0.19 -10.14 13.78
C ARG A 146 -0.88 -10.26 14.88
N GLN A 147 -1.35 -9.14 15.37
CA GLN A 147 -2.62 -9.16 16.04
C GLN A 147 -3.68 -9.26 14.96
N ASP A 148 -4.54 -10.26 15.11
CA ASP A 148 -5.68 -10.55 14.25
C ASP A 148 -6.24 -9.25 13.68
N THR A 149 -6.30 -9.17 12.37
CA THR A 149 -7.03 -8.11 11.69
C THR A 149 -8.41 -8.08 12.32
N VAL A 150 -8.59 -7.21 13.30
CA VAL A 150 -9.91 -6.85 13.79
C VAL A 150 -10.65 -6.44 12.54
N SER A 151 -11.55 -7.31 12.11
CA SER A 151 -12.42 -7.09 10.97
C SER A 151 -13.00 -5.69 11.13
N ALA A 152 -12.39 -4.72 10.48
CA ALA A 152 -12.90 -3.37 10.46
C ALA A 152 -14.33 -3.52 9.97
N ARG A 153 -15.31 -3.20 10.81
CA ARG A 153 -16.73 -3.25 10.44
C ARG A 153 -16.82 -2.61 9.08
N LYS A 154 -17.24 -3.37 8.08
CA LYS A 154 -17.39 -2.98 6.69
C LYS A 154 -18.37 -1.81 6.68
N ARG A 155 -17.87 -0.58 6.84
CA ARG A 155 -18.67 0.62 6.65
C ARG A 155 -19.07 0.62 5.18
N GLU A 156 -20.34 0.87 4.91
CA GLU A 156 -20.80 1.06 3.54
C GLU A 156 -19.97 2.16 2.89
N TYR A 157 -19.18 1.80 1.89
CA TYR A 157 -18.35 2.77 1.18
C TYR A 157 -19.26 3.69 0.35
N ARG A 158 -18.99 4.99 0.43
CA ARG A 158 -19.58 6.00 -0.46
C ARG A 158 -18.45 6.80 -1.07
N LEU A 159 -18.49 6.96 -2.38
CA LEU A 159 -17.49 7.76 -3.07
C LEU A 159 -17.45 9.18 -2.49
N PRO A 160 -16.30 9.65 -1.98
CA PRO A 160 -16.17 10.99 -1.42
C PRO A 160 -16.49 12.08 -2.44
N ASP A 161 -17.11 13.18 -1.99
CA ASP A 161 -17.50 14.28 -2.87
C ASP A 161 -16.28 14.96 -3.51
N ASN A 162 -15.14 14.97 -2.84
CA ASN A 162 -13.87 15.42 -3.38
C ASN A 162 -13.48 14.64 -4.64
N LEU A 163 -13.54 13.30 -4.61
CA LEU A 163 -13.25 12.45 -5.75
C LEU A 163 -14.30 12.57 -6.86
N LYS A 164 -15.59 12.76 -6.50
CA LYS A 164 -16.64 13.03 -7.50
C LYS A 164 -16.33 14.29 -8.28
N ARG A 165 -16.00 15.40 -7.59
CA ARG A 165 -15.63 16.67 -8.25
C ARG A 165 -14.45 16.50 -9.19
N PHE A 166 -13.43 15.77 -8.76
CA PHE A 166 -12.26 15.50 -9.59
C PHE A 166 -12.66 14.81 -10.91
N PHE A 167 -13.39 13.69 -10.84
CA PHE A 167 -13.79 12.96 -12.03
C PHE A 167 -14.81 13.69 -12.89
N ASP A 168 -15.79 14.39 -12.28
CA ASP A 168 -16.75 15.23 -13.00
C ASP A 168 -16.03 16.36 -13.77
N GLY A 169 -14.96 16.90 -13.21
CA GLY A 169 -14.14 17.91 -13.84
C GLY A 169 -13.36 17.37 -15.03
N LEU A 170 -12.79 16.18 -14.92
CA LEU A 170 -12.11 15.52 -16.04
C LEU A 170 -13.06 15.21 -17.20
N GLU A 171 -14.25 14.68 -16.90
CA GLU A 171 -15.28 14.39 -17.91
C GLU A 171 -15.73 15.63 -18.69
N LYS A 172 -15.75 16.82 -18.05
CA LYS A 172 -16.12 18.10 -18.71
C LYS A 172 -15.02 18.65 -19.61
N LYS A 173 -13.76 18.22 -19.38
CA LYS A 173 -12.60 18.68 -20.17
C LYS A 173 -12.23 17.73 -21.31
N ALA A 174 -12.75 16.51 -21.30
CA ALA A 174 -12.51 15.51 -22.33
C ALA A 174 -13.40 15.76 -23.56
#